data_42ef39c27c7e58a5e236e8f3204549aa
#
_entry.id   42ef39c27c7e58a5e236e8f3204549aa
#
_cell.length_a   1.000
_cell.length_b   1.000
_cell.length_c   1.000
_cell.angle_alpha   90.00
_cell.angle_beta   90.00
_cell.angle_gamma   90.00
#
_symmetry.space_group_name_H-M   'P 1'
#
loop_
_entity.id
_entity.type
_entity.pdbx_description
1 polymer ?
#
loop_
_entity_poly.entity_id
_entity_poly.type
_entity_poly.pdbx_seq_one_letter_code
_entity_poly.pdbx_strand_id
1 'polypeptide(L)'
;AWTLVLVAASTTLAVVFLMFTPPGFWNKLMAVGSAVCHQDPAHSFLIYGRQMPLCARCTGMYLGALLSLAFHFRQGKLGSLPPRKMLIPLGLLFLAFALDGLNSLAASLGLGWHLYETTNLTRLITGTGAGLVVGAVLAPIFNQTAWASWVKASALPNGKKLAVLLAAAAVIILVVYAGPQALRYPAAILS
;
A
#
# COMPACT_ATOMS: atom_id res chain seq x y z
N ALA A 1 24.00 20.22 -16.11
CA ALA A 1 23.23 21.30 -15.49
C ALA A 1 22.01 20.78 -14.71
N TRP A 2 21.12 20.00 -15.34
CA TRP A 2 19.90 19.49 -14.69
C TRP A 2 20.17 18.57 -13.48
N THR A 3 21.22 17.73 -13.55
CA THR A 3 21.60 16.84 -12.44
C THR A 3 21.96 17.62 -11.18
N LEU A 4 22.73 18.70 -11.32
CA LEU A 4 23.09 19.56 -10.19
C LEU A 4 21.87 20.26 -9.56
N VAL A 5 20.94 20.73 -10.39
CA VAL A 5 19.69 21.34 -9.92
C VAL A 5 18.85 20.31 -9.14
N LEU A 6 18.70 19.10 -9.66
CA LEU A 6 17.95 18.03 -8.99
C LEU A 6 18.61 17.62 -7.68
N VAL A 7 19.93 17.47 -7.65
CA VAL A 7 20.66 17.14 -6.41
C VAL A 7 20.51 18.28 -5.38
N ALA A 8 20.69 19.52 -5.79
CA ALA A 8 20.54 20.67 -4.90
C ALA A 8 19.11 20.77 -4.34
N ALA A 9 18.09 20.64 -5.21
CA ALA A 9 16.69 20.66 -4.78
C ALA A 9 16.35 19.51 -3.81
N SER A 10 16.80 18.27 -4.11
CA SER A 10 16.58 17.12 -3.25
C SER A 10 17.28 17.28 -1.90
N THR A 11 18.52 17.78 -1.90
CA THR A 11 19.26 18.03 -0.64
C THR A 11 18.58 19.11 0.19
N THR A 12 18.18 20.22 -0.43
CA THR A 12 17.46 21.30 0.26
C THR A 12 16.15 20.78 0.87
N LEU A 13 15.37 20.01 0.11
CA LEU A 13 14.12 19.42 0.60
C LEU A 13 14.36 18.48 1.80
N ALA A 14 15.40 17.62 1.71
CA ALA A 14 15.76 16.73 2.80
C ALA A 14 16.19 17.50 4.06
N VAL A 15 17.02 18.53 3.92
CA VAL A 15 17.44 19.40 5.03
C VAL A 15 16.25 20.11 5.67
N VAL A 16 15.38 20.72 4.86
CA VAL A 16 14.17 21.38 5.34
C VAL A 16 13.29 20.39 6.11
N PHE A 17 13.03 19.20 5.55
CA PHE A 17 12.28 18.16 6.23
C PHE A 17 12.91 17.77 7.57
N LEU A 18 14.23 17.56 7.62
CA LEU A 18 14.93 17.17 8.85
C LEU A 18 14.91 18.25 9.92
N MET A 19 14.95 19.53 9.53
CA MET A 19 14.96 20.67 10.46
C MET A 19 13.57 21.04 10.97
N PHE A 20 12.55 20.97 10.11
CA PHE A 20 11.19 21.44 10.45
C PHE A 20 10.26 20.35 10.97
N THR A 21 10.63 19.06 10.84
CA THR A 21 9.86 17.98 11.47
C THR A 21 10.32 17.72 12.91
N PRO A 22 9.40 17.34 13.82
CA PRO A 22 9.75 17.09 15.21
C PRO A 22 10.88 16.06 15.35
N PRO A 23 11.77 16.19 16.35
CA PRO A 23 12.90 15.30 16.53
C PRO A 23 12.45 13.87 16.87
N GLY A 24 13.28 12.90 16.50
CA GLY A 24 13.05 11.47 16.72
C GLY A 24 12.49 10.75 15.51
N PHE A 25 12.97 9.53 15.31
CA PHE A 25 12.65 8.70 14.14
C PHE A 25 11.13 8.48 13.96
N TRP A 26 10.43 8.18 15.06
CA TRP A 26 8.98 7.94 15.01
C TRP A 26 8.20 9.19 14.59
N ASN A 27 8.58 10.35 15.10
CA ASN A 27 7.94 11.61 14.74
C ASN A 27 8.13 11.95 13.25
N LYS A 28 9.29 11.62 12.69
CA LYS A 28 9.57 11.76 11.26
C LYS A 28 8.74 10.80 10.41
N LEU A 29 8.56 9.55 10.86
CA LEU A 29 7.62 8.62 10.20
C LEU A 29 6.18 9.16 10.25
N MET A 30 5.75 9.70 11.39
CA MET A 30 4.43 10.35 11.51
C MET A 30 4.28 11.53 10.54
N ALA A 31 5.32 12.36 10.41
CA ALA A 31 5.31 13.48 9.47
C ALA A 31 5.24 13.03 8.00
N VAL A 32 5.96 11.96 7.62
CA VAL A 32 5.82 11.37 6.29
C VAL A 32 4.41 10.79 6.10
N GLY A 33 3.93 10.04 7.08
CA GLY A 33 2.60 9.44 7.05
C GLY A 33 1.48 10.48 6.89
N SER A 34 1.61 11.66 7.51
CA SER A 34 0.60 12.73 7.41
C SER A 34 0.44 13.30 6.00
N ALA A 35 1.46 13.19 5.14
CA ALA A 35 1.38 13.64 3.75
C ALA A 35 0.51 12.73 2.87
N VAL A 36 0.28 11.48 3.29
CA VAL A 36 -0.38 10.45 2.46
C VAL A 36 -1.54 9.74 3.17
N CYS A 37 -1.77 10.04 4.45
CA CYS A 37 -2.78 9.39 5.27
C CYS A 37 -3.41 10.37 6.25
N HIS A 38 -4.72 10.24 6.48
CA HIS A 38 -5.47 11.02 7.45
C HIS A 38 -5.05 10.76 8.92
N GLN A 39 -4.35 9.66 9.20
CA GLN A 39 -3.81 9.29 10.52
C GLN A 39 -4.84 9.28 11.66
N ASP A 40 -6.10 8.93 11.37
CA ASP A 40 -7.13 8.82 12.40
C ASP A 40 -6.74 7.75 13.45
N PRO A 41 -6.65 8.10 14.75
CA PRO A 41 -6.30 7.15 15.81
C PRO A 41 -7.26 5.98 15.93
N ALA A 42 -8.58 6.20 15.73
CA ALA A 42 -9.59 5.15 15.79
C ALA A 42 -9.43 4.11 14.67
N HIS A 43 -8.79 4.51 13.57
CA HIS A 43 -8.60 3.69 12.37
C HIS A 43 -7.16 3.20 12.21
N SER A 44 -6.33 3.32 13.25
CA SER A 44 -4.91 2.96 13.22
C SER A 44 -4.58 1.83 14.19
N PHE A 45 -3.57 1.05 13.87
CA PHE A 45 -3.01 0.08 14.81
C PHE A 45 -2.08 0.79 15.81
N LEU A 46 -1.92 0.16 16.97
CA LEU A 46 -0.99 0.61 18.00
C LEU A 46 0.22 -0.32 18.07
N ILE A 47 1.38 0.25 18.36
CA ILE A 47 2.63 -0.45 18.67
C ILE A 47 3.10 0.05 20.04
N TYR A 48 2.98 -0.78 21.07
CA TYR A 48 3.32 -0.44 22.47
C TYR A 48 2.76 0.93 22.91
N GLY A 49 1.47 1.14 22.62
CA GLY A 49 0.75 2.37 22.97
C GLY A 49 0.98 3.56 22.04
N ARG A 50 1.83 3.43 21.01
CA ARG A 50 2.03 4.48 19.97
C ARG A 50 1.23 4.16 18.72
N GLN A 51 0.56 5.15 18.19
CA GLN A 51 -0.16 5.03 16.92
C GLN A 51 0.82 4.77 15.76
N MET A 52 0.47 3.87 14.84
CA MET A 52 1.21 3.68 13.58
C MET A 52 1.12 4.93 12.70
N PRO A 53 2.16 5.21 11.88
CA PRO A 53 2.20 6.36 10.99
C PRO A 53 1.08 6.39 9.95
N LEU A 54 0.55 5.24 9.59
CA LEU A 54 -0.56 5.10 8.66
C LEU A 54 -1.75 4.40 9.32
N CYS A 55 -2.97 4.75 8.91
CA CYS A 55 -4.16 4.02 9.30
C CYS A 55 -4.16 2.59 8.71
N ALA A 56 -4.98 1.70 9.25
CA ALA A 56 -5.04 0.28 8.84
C ALA A 56 -5.23 0.09 7.33
N ARG A 57 -6.07 0.93 6.69
CA ARG A 57 -6.32 0.88 5.25
C ARG A 57 -5.09 1.27 4.42
N CYS A 58 -4.45 2.39 4.77
CA CYS A 58 -3.23 2.84 4.08
C CYS A 58 -2.08 1.86 4.30
N THR A 59 -1.89 1.35 5.53
CA THR A 59 -0.90 0.29 5.82
C THR A 59 -1.10 -0.90 4.89
N GLY A 60 -2.34 -1.40 4.78
CA GLY A 60 -2.66 -2.49 3.84
C GLY A 60 -2.33 -2.14 2.40
N MET A 61 -2.73 -0.95 1.94
CA MET A 61 -2.52 -0.51 0.57
C MET A 61 -1.03 -0.44 0.20
N TYR A 62 -0.19 0.16 1.04
CA TYR A 62 1.24 0.25 0.75
C TYR A 62 1.94 -1.11 0.85
N LEU A 63 1.65 -1.93 1.86
CA LEU A 63 2.21 -3.28 1.97
C LEU A 63 1.75 -4.18 0.82
N GLY A 64 0.49 -4.10 0.41
CA GLY A 64 -0.04 -4.81 -0.75
C GLY A 64 0.63 -4.39 -2.05
N ALA A 65 0.84 -3.09 -2.25
CA ALA A 65 1.54 -2.55 -3.42
C ALA A 65 3.00 -3.02 -3.47
N LEU A 66 3.73 -2.93 -2.35
CA LEU A 66 5.10 -3.42 -2.26
C LEU A 66 5.20 -4.92 -2.52
N LEU A 67 4.30 -5.73 -1.93
CA LEU A 67 4.24 -7.16 -2.18
C LEU A 67 4.03 -7.46 -3.67
N SER A 68 3.06 -6.78 -4.28
CA SER A 68 2.74 -6.95 -5.70
C SER A 68 3.90 -6.54 -6.60
N LEU A 69 4.54 -5.39 -6.33
CA LEU A 69 5.74 -4.94 -7.05
C LEU A 69 6.88 -5.95 -6.92
N ALA A 70 7.18 -6.39 -5.69
CA ALA A 70 8.22 -7.40 -5.44
C ALA A 70 7.92 -8.71 -6.19
N PHE A 71 6.67 -9.18 -6.17
CA PHE A 71 6.22 -10.35 -6.90
C PHE A 71 6.44 -10.23 -8.41
N HIS A 72 6.12 -9.06 -8.99
CA HIS A 72 6.29 -8.80 -10.42
C HIS A 72 7.77 -8.68 -10.81
N PHE A 73 8.55 -7.90 -10.08
CA PHE A 73 9.97 -7.67 -10.39
C PHE A 73 10.83 -8.93 -10.23
N ARG A 74 10.47 -9.84 -9.31
CA ARG A 74 11.15 -11.16 -9.21
C ARG A 74 10.94 -12.06 -10.42
N GLN A 75 9.94 -11.80 -11.25
CA GLN A 75 9.69 -12.56 -12.48
C GLN A 75 10.39 -11.96 -13.71
N GLY A 76 11.15 -10.89 -13.52
CA GLY A 76 11.90 -10.20 -14.58
C GLY A 76 11.15 -9.01 -15.17
N LYS A 77 11.62 -8.54 -16.33
CA LYS A 77 11.14 -7.32 -16.99
C LYS A 77 9.86 -7.58 -17.80
N LEU A 78 8.82 -8.12 -17.15
CA LEU A 78 7.55 -8.44 -17.81
C LEU A 78 6.70 -7.17 -17.96
N GLY A 79 6.37 -6.79 -19.20
CA GLY A 79 5.70 -5.52 -19.51
C GLY A 79 4.21 -5.66 -19.90
N SER A 80 3.63 -6.85 -19.91
CA SER A 80 2.21 -6.99 -20.24
C SER A 80 1.32 -6.94 -19.01
N LEU A 81 0.21 -6.22 -19.10
CA LEU A 81 -0.85 -6.23 -18.09
C LEU A 81 -1.44 -7.65 -17.90
N PRO A 82 -2.05 -7.94 -16.77
CA PRO A 82 -2.77 -9.18 -16.55
C PRO A 82 -3.84 -9.41 -17.63
N PRO A 83 -4.05 -10.67 -18.07
CA PRO A 83 -5.07 -10.97 -19.08
C PRO A 83 -6.49 -10.66 -18.55
N ARG A 84 -7.46 -10.45 -19.45
CA ARG A 84 -8.84 -10.06 -19.09
C ARG A 84 -9.45 -10.92 -17.99
N LYS A 85 -9.20 -12.23 -18.01
CA LYS A 85 -9.68 -13.17 -16.97
C LYS A 85 -9.14 -12.84 -15.57
N MET A 86 -7.97 -12.23 -15.47
CA MET A 86 -7.36 -11.82 -14.19
C MET A 86 -7.77 -10.39 -13.79
N LEU A 87 -8.22 -9.56 -14.74
CA LEU A 87 -8.73 -8.22 -14.45
C LEU A 87 -10.04 -8.26 -13.64
N ILE A 88 -10.87 -9.31 -13.80
CA ILE A 88 -12.10 -9.46 -13.03
C ILE A 88 -11.82 -9.59 -11.52
N PRO A 89 -11.06 -10.59 -11.03
CA PRO A 89 -10.77 -10.70 -9.61
C PRO A 89 -9.98 -9.50 -9.07
N LEU A 90 -9.07 -8.91 -9.85
CA LEU A 90 -8.40 -7.68 -9.46
C LEU A 90 -9.37 -6.50 -9.35
N GLY A 91 -10.30 -6.37 -10.29
CA GLY A 91 -11.36 -5.36 -10.24
C GLY A 91 -12.27 -5.53 -9.01
N LEU A 92 -12.60 -6.77 -8.63
CA LEU A 92 -13.37 -7.05 -7.43
C LEU A 92 -12.63 -6.65 -6.15
N LEU A 93 -11.31 -6.86 -6.08
CA LEU A 93 -10.50 -6.39 -4.94
C LEU A 93 -10.54 -4.86 -4.82
N PHE A 94 -10.42 -4.16 -5.94
CA PHE A 94 -10.49 -2.70 -5.96
C PHE A 94 -11.89 -2.19 -5.63
N LEU A 95 -12.92 -2.84 -6.12
CA LEU A 95 -14.32 -2.52 -5.82
C LEU A 95 -14.61 -2.72 -4.32
N ALA A 96 -14.13 -3.81 -3.71
CA ALA A 96 -14.27 -4.04 -2.28
C ALA A 96 -13.62 -2.91 -1.46
N PHE A 97 -12.44 -2.43 -1.87
CA PHE A 97 -11.79 -1.26 -1.26
C PHE A 97 -12.63 0.01 -1.41
N ALA A 98 -13.19 0.27 -2.59
CA ALA A 98 -14.01 1.45 -2.85
C ALA A 98 -15.30 1.41 -2.00
N LEU A 99 -15.97 0.27 -1.93
CA LEU A 99 -17.20 0.09 -1.14
C LEU A 99 -16.93 0.23 0.35
N ASP A 100 -15.84 -0.37 0.88
CA ASP A 100 -15.43 -0.21 2.28
C ASP A 100 -15.08 1.26 2.59
N GLY A 101 -14.45 1.95 1.64
CA GLY A 101 -14.14 3.37 1.74
C GLY A 101 -15.39 4.24 1.84
N LEU A 102 -16.34 4.04 0.93
CA LEU A 102 -17.62 4.76 0.90
C LEU A 102 -18.45 4.47 2.15
N ASN A 103 -18.52 3.21 2.58
CA ASN A 103 -19.21 2.80 3.79
C ASN A 103 -18.62 3.48 5.04
N SER A 104 -17.29 3.50 5.15
CA SER A 104 -16.59 4.18 6.26
C SER A 104 -16.80 5.70 6.23
N LEU A 105 -16.83 6.31 5.05
CA LEU A 105 -17.11 7.74 4.88
C LEU A 105 -18.55 8.07 5.28
N ALA A 106 -19.52 7.28 4.84
CA ALA A 106 -20.93 7.46 5.20
C ALA A 106 -21.14 7.41 6.73
N ALA A 107 -20.48 6.46 7.40
CA ALA A 107 -20.52 6.35 8.85
C ALA A 107 -19.88 7.59 9.53
N SER A 108 -18.75 8.07 9.05
CA SER A 108 -18.05 9.24 9.63
C SER A 108 -18.80 10.55 9.43
N LEU A 109 -19.58 10.67 8.36
CA LEU A 109 -20.42 11.83 8.08
C LEU A 109 -21.79 11.78 8.78
N GLY A 110 -22.09 10.70 9.49
CA GLY A 110 -23.38 10.52 10.19
C GLY A 110 -24.58 10.48 9.23
N LEU A 111 -24.40 9.99 8.01
CA LEU A 111 -25.45 9.98 6.98
C LEU A 111 -26.61 9.02 7.25
N GLY A 112 -26.55 8.27 8.37
CA GLY A 112 -27.61 7.34 8.77
C GLY A 112 -27.71 6.06 7.93
N TRP A 113 -26.90 5.95 6.87
CA TRP A 113 -26.78 4.74 6.04
C TRP A 113 -25.32 4.27 6.01
N HIS A 114 -25.04 3.17 6.62
CA HIS A 114 -23.82 2.40 6.47
C HIS A 114 -24.20 0.91 6.52
N LEU A 115 -23.55 0.11 5.72
CA LEU A 115 -23.90 -1.31 5.55
C LEU A 115 -23.40 -2.15 6.74
N TYR A 116 -22.25 -1.76 7.32
CA TYR A 116 -21.62 -2.47 8.44
C TYR A 116 -20.63 -1.54 9.16
N GLU A 117 -20.32 -1.87 10.41
CA GLU A 117 -19.25 -1.22 11.17
C GLU A 117 -17.88 -1.65 10.63
N THR A 118 -17.14 -0.70 10.06
CA THR A 118 -15.81 -0.97 9.52
C THR A 118 -14.80 -1.17 10.66
N THR A 119 -14.11 -2.30 10.65
CA THR A 119 -13.05 -2.63 11.60
C THR A 119 -11.66 -2.36 11.00
N ASN A 120 -10.62 -2.32 11.83
CA ASN A 120 -9.24 -2.22 11.32
C ASN A 120 -8.83 -3.46 10.51
N LEU A 121 -9.45 -4.61 10.76
CA LEU A 121 -9.24 -5.81 9.93
C LEU A 121 -9.82 -5.64 8.53
N THR A 122 -11.08 -5.19 8.41
CA THR A 122 -11.71 -4.97 7.09
C THR A 122 -10.95 -3.92 6.30
N ARG A 123 -10.54 -2.82 6.94
CA ARG A 123 -9.70 -1.77 6.33
C ARG A 123 -8.35 -2.32 5.86
N LEU A 124 -7.69 -3.17 6.64
CA LEU A 124 -6.42 -3.78 6.28
C LEU A 124 -6.58 -4.73 5.08
N ILE A 125 -7.60 -5.58 5.07
CA ILE A 125 -7.88 -6.52 3.99
C ILE A 125 -8.17 -5.78 2.67
N THR A 126 -9.11 -4.84 2.70
CA THR A 126 -9.52 -4.08 1.51
C THR A 126 -8.38 -3.20 1.00
N GLY A 127 -7.65 -2.55 1.91
CA GLY A 127 -6.45 -1.79 1.57
C GLY A 127 -5.38 -2.66 0.89
N THR A 128 -5.07 -3.84 1.46
CA THR A 128 -4.10 -4.78 0.85
C THR A 128 -4.56 -5.20 -0.54
N GLY A 129 -5.84 -5.52 -0.72
CA GLY A 129 -6.41 -5.85 -2.02
C GLY A 129 -6.20 -4.74 -3.05
N ALA A 130 -6.50 -3.49 -2.70
CA ALA A 130 -6.24 -2.33 -3.58
C ALA A 130 -4.76 -2.17 -3.91
N GLY A 131 -3.87 -2.34 -2.91
CA GLY A 131 -2.42 -2.29 -3.10
C GLY A 131 -1.93 -3.35 -4.09
N LEU A 132 -2.44 -4.59 -4.01
CA LEU A 132 -2.12 -5.64 -4.98
C LEU A 132 -2.48 -5.24 -6.40
N VAL A 133 -3.63 -4.59 -6.59
CA VAL A 133 -4.08 -4.10 -7.92
C VAL A 133 -3.15 -3.00 -8.42
N VAL A 134 -2.84 -2.03 -7.57
CA VAL A 134 -1.92 -0.92 -7.91
C VAL A 134 -0.56 -1.48 -8.38
N GLY A 135 0.05 -2.40 -7.63
CA GLY A 135 1.32 -3.00 -8.01
C GLY A 135 1.23 -3.84 -9.29
N ALA A 136 0.11 -4.57 -9.50
CA ALA A 136 -0.11 -5.37 -10.71
C ALA A 136 -0.25 -4.51 -11.99
N VAL A 137 -0.67 -3.26 -11.86
CA VAL A 137 -0.76 -2.30 -12.97
C VAL A 137 0.56 -1.51 -13.12
N LEU A 138 1.13 -1.03 -12.03
CA LEU A 138 2.33 -0.18 -12.07
C LEU A 138 3.59 -0.93 -12.52
N ALA A 139 3.77 -2.19 -12.10
CA ALA A 139 4.98 -2.94 -12.45
C ALA A 139 5.18 -3.11 -13.96
N PRO A 140 4.19 -3.57 -14.75
CA PRO A 140 4.35 -3.68 -16.19
C PRO A 140 4.53 -2.31 -16.87
N ILE A 141 3.84 -1.25 -16.42
CA ILE A 141 4.02 0.11 -16.94
C ILE A 141 5.44 0.59 -16.68
N PHE A 142 5.95 0.40 -15.46
CA PHE A 142 7.33 0.72 -15.12
C PHE A 142 8.32 -0.03 -16.01
N ASN A 143 8.12 -1.33 -16.22
CA ASN A 143 9.01 -2.11 -17.08
C ASN A 143 9.02 -1.64 -18.53
N GLN A 144 7.88 -1.17 -19.07
CA GLN A 144 7.79 -0.60 -20.41
C GLN A 144 8.52 0.74 -20.55
N THR A 145 8.49 1.55 -19.49
CA THR A 145 9.04 2.91 -19.51
C THR A 145 10.52 2.98 -19.11
N ALA A 146 10.92 2.15 -18.14
CA ALA A 146 12.26 2.20 -17.55
C ALA A 146 13.31 1.38 -18.32
N TRP A 147 12.89 0.36 -19.09
CA TRP A 147 13.82 -0.53 -19.78
C TRP A 147 13.72 -0.39 -21.29
N ALA A 148 14.88 -0.30 -21.94
CA ALA A 148 14.97 -0.30 -23.41
C ALA A 148 14.46 -1.62 -24.05
N SER A 149 14.51 -2.73 -23.29
CA SER A 149 13.96 -4.02 -23.70
C SER A 149 13.20 -4.66 -22.55
N TRP A 150 12.00 -5.12 -22.83
CA TRP A 150 11.12 -5.83 -21.89
C TRP A 150 10.43 -7.01 -22.59
N VAL A 151 9.94 -7.96 -21.81
CA VAL A 151 9.30 -9.18 -22.32
C VAL A 151 7.79 -8.98 -22.39
N LYS A 152 7.20 -9.30 -23.55
CA LYS A 152 5.74 -9.20 -23.80
C LYS A 152 5.02 -10.41 -23.16
N ALA A 153 5.08 -10.47 -21.82
CA ALA A 153 4.40 -11.46 -20.99
C ALA A 153 3.89 -10.81 -19.71
N SER A 154 2.90 -11.42 -19.05
CA SER A 154 2.35 -10.96 -17.78
C SER A 154 2.90 -11.78 -16.61
N ALA A 155 3.16 -11.14 -15.48
CA ALA A 155 3.52 -11.80 -14.23
C ALA A 155 2.33 -12.55 -13.59
N LEU A 156 1.10 -12.17 -13.93
CA LEU A 156 -0.15 -12.81 -13.47
C LEU A 156 -0.90 -13.45 -14.66
N PRO A 157 -0.32 -14.48 -15.32
CA PRO A 157 -0.94 -15.06 -16.51
C PRO A 157 -2.17 -15.92 -16.18
N ASN A 158 -2.30 -16.40 -14.95
CA ASN A 158 -3.35 -17.36 -14.55
C ASN A 158 -3.69 -17.26 -13.06
N GLY A 159 -4.77 -17.92 -12.65
CA GLY A 159 -5.27 -17.95 -11.27
C GLY A 159 -4.29 -18.56 -10.26
N LYS A 160 -3.41 -19.49 -10.66
CA LYS A 160 -2.41 -20.06 -9.75
C LYS A 160 -1.43 -19.00 -9.24
N LYS A 161 -0.94 -18.14 -10.14
CA LYS A 161 -0.04 -17.03 -9.76
C LYS A 161 -0.76 -15.99 -8.89
N LEU A 162 -2.02 -15.70 -9.20
CA LEU A 162 -2.85 -14.83 -8.36
C LEU A 162 -3.08 -15.45 -6.98
N ALA A 163 -3.38 -16.74 -6.89
CA ALA A 163 -3.55 -17.44 -5.61
C ALA A 163 -2.30 -17.39 -4.73
N VAL A 164 -1.11 -17.54 -5.32
CA VAL A 164 0.18 -17.39 -4.60
C VAL A 164 0.32 -15.95 -4.05
N LEU A 165 -0.01 -14.94 -4.87
CA LEU A 165 0.05 -13.55 -4.44
C LEU A 165 -0.95 -13.25 -3.32
N LEU A 166 -2.17 -13.77 -3.41
CA LEU A 166 -3.20 -13.64 -2.37
C LEU A 166 -2.81 -14.37 -1.08
N ALA A 167 -2.21 -15.56 -1.19
CA ALA A 167 -1.72 -16.30 -0.01
C ALA A 167 -0.60 -15.51 0.71
N ALA A 168 0.33 -14.92 -0.03
CA ALA A 168 1.36 -14.06 0.55
C ALA A 168 0.75 -12.80 1.21
N ALA A 169 -0.27 -12.21 0.59
CA ALA A 169 -1.00 -11.08 1.18
C ALA A 169 -1.72 -11.47 2.48
N ALA A 170 -2.34 -12.67 2.52
CA ALA A 170 -2.98 -13.18 3.73
C ALA A 170 -1.98 -13.35 4.88
N VAL A 171 -0.75 -13.82 4.60
CA VAL A 171 0.31 -13.90 5.60
C VAL A 171 0.66 -12.51 6.15
N ILE A 172 0.81 -11.50 5.28
CA ILE A 172 1.09 -10.12 5.72
C ILE A 172 -0.06 -9.59 6.61
N ILE A 173 -1.31 -9.80 6.19
CA ILE A 173 -2.49 -9.40 6.97
C ILE A 173 -2.48 -10.07 8.35
N LEU A 174 -2.22 -11.37 8.42
CA LEU A 174 -2.14 -12.10 9.69
C LEU A 174 -1.03 -11.57 10.58
N VAL A 175 0.16 -11.31 10.03
CA VAL A 175 1.30 -10.76 10.78
C VAL A 175 0.98 -9.37 11.34
N VAL A 176 0.39 -8.49 10.54
CA VAL A 176 0.07 -7.12 10.98
C VAL A 176 -1.08 -7.11 11.98
N TYR A 177 -2.12 -7.92 11.76
CA TYR A 177 -3.31 -7.92 12.60
C TYR A 177 -3.14 -8.72 13.89
N ALA A 178 -2.74 -9.99 13.80
CA ALA A 178 -2.68 -10.94 14.90
C ALA A 178 -1.26 -11.21 15.41
N GLY A 179 -0.23 -10.76 14.70
CA GLY A 179 1.17 -10.97 15.10
C GLY A 179 1.59 -10.14 16.31
N PRO A 180 2.72 -10.49 16.94
CA PRO A 180 3.31 -9.69 18.00
C PRO A 180 3.50 -8.23 17.58
N GLN A 181 3.28 -7.29 18.49
CA GLN A 181 3.36 -5.85 18.17
C GLN A 181 4.73 -5.45 17.60
N ALA A 182 5.80 -6.16 17.98
CA ALA A 182 7.13 -5.96 17.42
C ALA A 182 7.19 -6.13 15.89
N LEU A 183 6.38 -7.02 15.31
CA LEU A 183 6.32 -7.22 13.85
C LEU A 183 5.59 -6.10 13.11
N ARG A 184 4.90 -5.22 13.82
CA ARG A 184 4.30 -4.00 13.25
C ARG A 184 5.31 -2.89 12.98
N TYR A 185 6.50 -2.91 13.63
CA TYR A 185 7.56 -1.95 13.34
C TYR A 185 8.04 -2.00 11.89
N PRO A 186 8.48 -3.15 11.35
CA PRO A 186 8.81 -3.22 9.93
C PRO A 186 7.62 -2.87 9.03
N ALA A 187 6.40 -3.24 9.39
CA ALA A 187 5.21 -2.83 8.63
C ALA A 187 5.03 -1.29 8.63
N ALA A 188 5.26 -0.63 9.76
CA ALA A 188 5.17 0.83 9.88
C ALA A 188 6.27 1.58 9.10
N ILE A 189 7.44 0.95 8.90
CA ILE A 189 8.55 1.53 8.13
C ILE A 189 8.36 1.29 6.63
N LEU A 190 7.81 0.15 6.25
CA LEU A 190 7.64 -0.26 4.86
C LEU A 190 6.35 0.26 4.23
N SER A 191 5.38 0.64 5.04
CA SER A 191 4.12 1.22 4.58
C SER A 191 4.23 2.76 4.52
#